data_4c281314555decc6ce4948dc1ccb3da5
#
_entry.id   4c281314555decc6ce4948dc1ccb3da5
#
_cell.length_a   1.000
_cell.length_b   1.000
_cell.length_c   1.000
_cell.angle_alpha   90.00
_cell.angle_beta   90.00
_cell.angle_gamma   90.00
#
_symmetry.space_group_name_H-M   'P 1'
#
loop_
_entity.id
_entity.type
_entity.pdbx_description
1 polymer ?
#
loop_
_entity_poly.entity_id
_entity_poly.type
_entity_poly.pdbx_seq_one_letter_code
_entity_poly.pdbx_strand_id
1 'polypeptide(L)'
;MRILITGGAGLVGSHAAEYFARKKWNVVVLDNLMRSQIFGYDKGSVEYNWRYLGQYRNIKRIKGDVRNENDVKSALGKGVDVVIHSAGQPGVPSSVRVPLEDFSINAFGTLNVLECTRKKSPRATIVYCSTNKVYGENIDKISLKERKTRYVYKDRAGIDEDMLTDLTGHTPYGVSKLTGDLYTQEYAHIYKMKTGIFRMSCIYGARQFGFEDQGWVAWFIIATLKNKPITIYGDGKQVRDLLYAEDLIRGYEAFINSKLQHGIFNIGGGHENTTSLLEFIDEIEKLLGKRPKMTFSNWRPSDQKVYISDISKIKKILGWQPKISVKEGIKRLSDWVVKNESYFS
;
A
#
# COMPACT_ATOMS: atom_id res chain seq x y z
N MET A 1 -11.51 18.11 12.39
CA MET A 1 -11.36 16.69 12.71
C MET A 1 -9.93 16.39 13.15
N ARG A 2 -9.76 15.39 14.02
CA ARG A 2 -8.45 14.90 14.44
C ARG A 2 -8.26 13.47 13.94
N ILE A 3 -7.11 13.19 13.30
CA ILE A 3 -6.82 11.90 12.69
C ILE A 3 -5.49 11.35 13.21
N LEU A 4 -5.45 10.05 13.52
CA LEU A 4 -4.22 9.30 13.75
C LEU A 4 -3.88 8.49 12.50
N ILE A 5 -2.63 8.60 12.07
CA ILE A 5 -2.08 7.81 10.97
C ILE A 5 -0.88 7.04 11.49
N THR A 6 -0.99 5.73 11.58
CA THR A 6 0.13 4.85 11.94
C THR A 6 0.90 4.48 10.69
N GLY A 7 2.22 4.29 10.81
CA GLY A 7 3.09 4.09 9.65
C GLY A 7 3.22 5.35 8.78
N GLY A 8 3.16 6.52 9.43
CA GLY A 8 3.06 7.79 8.72
C GLY A 8 4.33 8.25 8.01
N ALA A 9 5.49 7.63 8.26
CA ALA A 9 6.71 7.86 7.49
C ALA A 9 6.81 6.96 6.23
N GLY A 10 5.91 5.98 6.09
CA GLY A 10 5.78 5.14 4.89
C GLY A 10 5.15 5.89 3.71
N LEU A 11 5.10 5.23 2.53
CA LEU A 11 4.48 5.80 1.34
C LEU A 11 3.02 6.20 1.59
N VAL A 12 2.17 5.26 1.95
CA VAL A 12 0.72 5.49 2.14
C VAL A 12 0.48 6.48 3.27
N GLY A 13 1.11 6.27 4.43
CA GLY A 13 0.90 7.11 5.61
C GLY A 13 1.35 8.55 5.40
N SER A 14 2.47 8.80 4.71
CA SER A 14 2.95 10.16 4.46
C SER A 14 2.07 10.93 3.47
N HIS A 15 1.54 10.25 2.45
CA HIS A 15 0.56 10.85 1.54
C HIS A 15 -0.77 11.15 2.25
N ALA A 16 -1.24 10.25 3.12
CA ALA A 16 -2.44 10.49 3.92
C ALA A 16 -2.24 11.67 4.88
N ALA A 17 -1.10 11.73 5.57
CA ALA A 17 -0.79 12.81 6.50
C ALA A 17 -0.77 14.17 5.80
N GLU A 18 -0.09 14.27 4.66
CA GLU A 18 -0.08 15.48 3.84
C GLU A 18 -1.47 15.88 3.36
N TYR A 19 -2.22 14.91 2.81
CA TYR A 19 -3.55 15.14 2.27
C TYR A 19 -4.51 15.75 3.29
N PHE A 20 -4.60 15.14 4.47
CA PHE A 20 -5.49 15.64 5.53
C PHE A 20 -4.95 16.91 6.21
N ALA A 21 -3.63 17.09 6.27
CA ALA A 21 -3.05 18.33 6.75
C ALA A 21 -3.38 19.52 5.83
N ARG A 22 -3.33 19.33 4.52
CA ARG A 22 -3.76 20.35 3.54
C ARG A 22 -5.25 20.71 3.66
N LYS A 23 -6.07 19.76 4.12
CA LYS A 23 -7.49 19.97 4.47
C LYS A 23 -7.69 20.57 5.87
N LYS A 24 -6.60 21.02 6.51
CA LYS A 24 -6.60 21.66 7.84
C LYS A 24 -7.11 20.77 8.98
N TRP A 25 -6.98 19.44 8.83
CA TRP A 25 -7.23 18.52 9.94
C TRP A 25 -6.04 18.52 10.91
N ASN A 26 -6.29 18.23 12.18
CA ASN A 26 -5.22 17.98 13.16
C ASN A 26 -4.72 16.54 12.97
N VAL A 27 -3.55 16.39 12.38
CA VAL A 27 -2.97 15.09 12.06
C VAL A 27 -1.98 14.68 13.14
N VAL A 28 -2.10 13.45 13.62
CA VAL A 28 -1.09 12.78 14.45
C VAL A 28 -0.51 11.63 13.64
N VAL A 29 0.81 11.60 13.57
CA VAL A 29 1.54 10.52 12.89
C VAL A 29 2.29 9.70 13.93
N LEU A 30 2.11 8.39 13.94
CA LEU A 30 2.87 7.42 14.73
C LEU A 30 3.72 6.55 13.81
N ASP A 31 5.05 6.52 14.03
CA ASP A 31 5.97 5.67 13.25
C ASP A 31 7.21 5.34 14.09
N ASN A 32 7.72 4.13 13.98
CA ASN A 32 8.94 3.70 14.68
C ASN A 32 10.21 3.90 13.85
N LEU A 33 10.09 4.27 12.58
CA LEU A 33 11.17 4.50 11.60
C LEU A 33 12.04 3.26 11.33
N MET A 34 11.51 2.05 11.55
CA MET A 34 12.27 0.79 11.44
C MET A 34 12.38 0.24 10.01
N ARG A 35 11.77 0.89 9.00
CA ARG A 35 11.77 0.36 7.63
C ARG A 35 13.18 0.05 7.13
N SER A 36 14.13 0.94 7.38
CA SER A 36 15.54 0.74 6.99
C SER A 36 16.21 -0.47 7.67
N GLN A 37 15.82 -0.78 8.89
CA GLN A 37 16.32 -1.95 9.62
C GLN A 37 15.73 -3.25 9.06
N ILE A 38 14.47 -3.26 8.73
CA ILE A 38 13.76 -4.43 8.17
C ILE A 38 14.33 -4.81 6.80
N PHE A 39 14.62 -3.82 5.96
CA PHE A 39 15.07 -4.06 4.58
C PHE A 39 16.56 -3.95 4.36
N GLY A 40 17.31 -3.40 5.32
CA GLY A 40 18.78 -3.31 5.26
C GLY A 40 19.36 -2.28 4.28
N TYR A 41 18.54 -1.61 3.49
CA TYR A 41 19.00 -0.80 2.35
C TYR A 41 18.68 0.68 2.44
N ASP A 42 17.71 1.09 3.25
CA ASP A 42 17.09 2.39 3.08
C ASP A 42 17.16 3.22 4.36
N LYS A 43 18.30 3.85 4.56
CA LYS A 43 18.45 4.82 5.64
C LYS A 43 17.75 6.16 5.35
N GLY A 44 17.41 6.46 4.08
CA GLY A 44 16.95 7.78 3.66
C GLY A 44 15.45 7.99 3.59
N SER A 45 14.64 6.95 3.26
CA SER A 45 13.23 7.15 2.88
C SER A 45 12.31 7.52 4.02
N VAL A 46 12.37 6.78 5.13
CA VAL A 46 11.52 7.09 6.29
C VAL A 46 11.93 8.40 6.95
N GLU A 47 13.24 8.70 6.99
CA GLU A 47 13.73 9.97 7.49
C GLU A 47 13.32 11.14 6.59
N TYR A 48 13.35 10.95 5.25
CA TYR A 48 12.87 11.94 4.31
C TYR A 48 11.40 12.27 4.56
N ASN A 49 10.53 11.26 4.54
CA ASN A 49 9.11 11.44 4.77
C ASN A 49 8.82 12.03 6.16
N TRP A 50 9.53 11.56 7.19
CA TRP A 50 9.41 12.11 8.54
C TRP A 50 9.77 13.59 8.61
N ARG A 51 10.88 14.00 7.98
CA ARG A 51 11.28 15.43 7.90
C ARG A 51 10.30 16.23 7.05
N TYR A 52 9.90 15.68 5.89
CA TYR A 52 8.93 16.30 4.99
C TYR A 52 7.62 16.66 5.71
N LEU A 53 7.10 15.76 6.51
CA LEU A 53 5.88 16.01 7.27
C LEU A 53 6.04 17.11 8.34
N GLY A 54 7.25 17.39 8.77
CA GLY A 54 7.55 18.44 9.76
C GLY A 54 7.31 19.86 9.28
N GLN A 55 7.18 20.09 7.96
CA GLN A 55 6.83 21.40 7.41
C GLN A 55 5.38 21.84 7.68
N TYR A 56 4.50 20.87 8.01
CA TYR A 56 3.08 21.14 8.26
C TYR A 56 2.85 21.39 9.76
N ARG A 57 2.44 22.61 10.15
CA ARG A 57 2.22 23.01 11.56
C ARG A 57 1.12 22.20 12.26
N ASN A 58 0.18 21.66 11.51
CA ASN A 58 -0.95 20.86 12.00
C ASN A 58 -0.67 19.35 11.98
N ILE A 59 0.59 18.92 11.76
CA ILE A 59 1.04 17.55 11.90
C ILE A 59 1.88 17.39 13.17
N LYS A 60 1.39 16.60 14.12
CA LYS A 60 2.16 16.13 15.27
C LYS A 60 2.77 14.79 14.94
N ARG A 61 4.11 14.68 14.97
CA ARG A 61 4.85 13.44 14.75
C ARG A 61 5.23 12.83 16.09
N ILE A 62 4.93 11.54 16.28
CA ILE A 62 5.26 10.75 17.47
C ILE A 62 6.09 9.56 17.02
N LYS A 63 7.31 9.43 17.53
CA LYS A 63 8.12 8.22 17.34
C LYS A 63 7.65 7.17 18.33
N GLY A 64 7.19 6.03 17.82
CA GLY A 64 6.69 4.93 18.63
C GLY A 64 6.23 3.77 17.78
N ASP A 65 5.96 2.64 18.42
CA ASP A 65 5.67 1.35 17.79
C ASP A 65 4.22 0.94 18.02
N VAL A 66 3.54 0.47 16.98
CA VAL A 66 2.16 -0.02 17.07
C VAL A 66 2.03 -1.26 17.95
N ARG A 67 3.12 -1.99 18.19
CA ARG A 67 3.18 -3.13 19.12
C ARG A 67 3.17 -2.70 20.59
N ASN A 68 3.52 -1.45 20.87
CA ASN A 68 3.53 -0.89 22.22
C ASN A 68 2.21 -0.15 22.50
N GLU A 69 1.44 -0.69 23.45
CA GLU A 69 0.14 -0.12 23.83
C GLU A 69 0.25 1.34 24.30
N ASN A 70 1.30 1.69 25.03
CA ASN A 70 1.50 3.04 25.55
C ASN A 70 1.78 4.05 24.43
N ASP A 71 2.54 3.64 23.39
CA ASP A 71 2.81 4.49 22.23
C ASP A 71 1.51 4.79 21.47
N VAL A 72 0.68 3.76 21.24
CA VAL A 72 -0.61 3.91 20.57
C VAL A 72 -1.55 4.79 21.42
N LYS A 73 -1.64 4.56 22.73
CA LYS A 73 -2.44 5.40 23.66
C LYS A 73 -1.98 6.86 23.67
N SER A 74 -0.66 7.09 23.64
CA SER A 74 -0.07 8.43 23.55
C SER A 74 -0.44 9.13 22.24
N ALA A 75 -0.41 8.40 21.11
CA ALA A 75 -0.79 8.95 19.82
C ALA A 75 -2.29 9.29 19.73
N LEU A 76 -3.15 8.43 20.27
CA LEU A 76 -4.59 8.72 20.40
C LEU A 76 -4.86 9.93 21.30
N GLY A 77 -4.07 10.10 22.38
CA GLY A 77 -4.19 11.22 23.32
C GLY A 77 -5.58 11.34 23.94
N LYS A 78 -6.26 12.48 23.74
CA LYS A 78 -7.65 12.72 24.24
C LYS A 78 -8.74 12.12 23.33
N GLY A 79 -8.37 11.37 22.32
CA GLY A 79 -9.26 10.77 21.31
C GLY A 79 -9.05 11.34 19.92
N VAL A 80 -9.52 10.58 18.92
CA VAL A 80 -9.47 10.93 17.49
C VAL A 80 -10.81 10.63 16.82
N ASP A 81 -11.08 11.31 15.70
CA ASP A 81 -12.27 11.05 14.88
C ASP A 81 -12.01 9.93 13.86
N VAL A 82 -10.75 9.78 13.44
CA VAL A 82 -10.35 8.82 12.41
C VAL A 82 -9.01 8.19 12.76
N VAL A 83 -8.85 6.90 12.46
CA VAL A 83 -7.57 6.19 12.45
C VAL A 83 -7.35 5.62 11.06
N ILE A 84 -6.23 5.97 10.40
CA ILE A 84 -5.73 5.26 9.22
C ILE A 84 -4.57 4.38 9.68
N HIS A 85 -4.80 3.07 9.67
CA HIS A 85 -3.79 2.10 10.08
C HIS A 85 -3.01 1.59 8.86
N SER A 86 -1.89 2.27 8.57
CA SER A 86 -0.98 1.91 7.48
C SER A 86 0.39 1.42 7.96
N ALA A 87 0.61 1.34 9.28
CA ALA A 87 1.79 0.67 9.83
C ALA A 87 1.78 -0.80 9.46
N GLY A 88 2.91 -1.28 8.94
CA GLY A 88 3.04 -2.68 8.55
C GLY A 88 4.41 -2.94 7.95
N GLN A 89 4.83 -4.20 8.00
CA GLN A 89 5.93 -4.74 7.21
C GLN A 89 5.36 -5.11 5.83
N PRO A 90 5.74 -4.46 4.72
CA PRO A 90 5.07 -4.65 3.42
C PRO A 90 5.78 -5.64 2.49
N GLY A 91 6.88 -6.25 2.89
CA GLY A 91 7.74 -7.08 2.03
C GLY A 91 7.44 -8.56 2.14
N VAL A 92 7.00 -9.19 1.04
CA VAL A 92 6.80 -10.65 0.98
C VAL A 92 8.12 -11.41 1.23
N PRO A 93 9.25 -11.10 0.56
CA PRO A 93 10.51 -11.82 0.82
C PRO A 93 10.99 -11.65 2.27
N SER A 94 10.82 -10.48 2.87
CA SER A 94 11.18 -10.23 4.27
C SER A 94 10.33 -11.05 5.23
N SER A 95 9.03 -11.21 4.98
CA SER A 95 8.15 -12.00 5.83
C SER A 95 8.55 -13.48 5.90
N VAL A 96 9.08 -14.02 4.80
CA VAL A 96 9.59 -15.40 4.76
C VAL A 96 10.87 -15.54 5.61
N ARG A 97 11.73 -14.53 5.59
CA ARG A 97 12.98 -14.54 6.38
C ARG A 97 12.74 -14.35 7.88
N VAL A 98 11.80 -13.47 8.25
CA VAL A 98 11.53 -13.08 9.64
C VAL A 98 10.02 -13.11 9.96
N PRO A 99 9.37 -14.29 9.95
CA PRO A 99 7.92 -14.42 10.07
C PRO A 99 7.37 -13.95 11.41
N LEU A 100 8.13 -14.11 12.52
CA LEU A 100 7.72 -13.62 13.84
C LEU A 100 7.65 -12.09 13.89
N GLU A 101 8.60 -11.41 13.26
CA GLU A 101 8.61 -9.96 13.16
C GLU A 101 7.42 -9.47 12.30
N ASP A 102 7.19 -10.13 11.16
CA ASP A 102 6.06 -9.84 10.29
C ASP A 102 4.73 -9.98 11.04
N PHE A 103 4.52 -11.10 11.76
CA PHE A 103 3.33 -11.33 12.56
C PHE A 103 3.17 -10.27 13.66
N SER A 104 4.25 -9.98 14.38
CA SER A 104 4.21 -9.02 15.49
C SER A 104 3.80 -7.62 15.02
N ILE A 105 4.28 -7.20 13.85
CA ILE A 105 3.94 -5.87 13.28
C ILE A 105 2.54 -5.88 12.70
N ASN A 106 2.24 -6.83 11.78
CA ASN A 106 1.06 -6.78 10.95
C ASN A 106 -0.20 -7.30 11.64
N ALA A 107 -0.10 -8.38 12.43
CA ALA A 107 -1.23 -8.98 13.12
C ALA A 107 -1.41 -8.41 14.52
N PHE A 108 -0.40 -8.57 15.39
CA PHE A 108 -0.49 -8.11 16.77
C PHE A 108 -0.55 -6.58 16.86
N GLY A 109 0.26 -5.86 16.08
CA GLY A 109 0.22 -4.40 16.01
C GLY A 109 -1.15 -3.87 15.57
N THR A 110 -1.80 -4.54 14.60
CA THR A 110 -3.16 -4.19 14.17
C THR A 110 -4.16 -4.38 15.31
N LEU A 111 -4.14 -5.53 15.98
CA LEU A 111 -5.03 -5.80 17.10
C LEU A 111 -4.84 -4.76 18.23
N ASN A 112 -3.60 -4.40 18.54
CA ASN A 112 -3.28 -3.39 19.53
C ASN A 112 -3.85 -2.01 19.16
N VAL A 113 -3.71 -1.58 17.89
CA VAL A 113 -4.30 -0.33 17.40
C VAL A 113 -5.83 -0.36 17.49
N LEU A 114 -6.46 -1.46 17.07
CA LEU A 114 -7.92 -1.64 17.17
C LEU A 114 -8.39 -1.52 18.60
N GLU A 115 -7.78 -2.24 19.54
CA GLU A 115 -8.17 -2.29 20.94
C GLU A 115 -7.96 -0.95 21.66
N CYS A 116 -6.81 -0.29 21.42
CA CYS A 116 -6.57 1.05 21.95
C CYS A 116 -7.58 2.07 21.40
N THR A 117 -7.91 1.96 20.10
CA THR A 117 -8.91 2.85 19.48
C THR A 117 -10.28 2.61 20.06
N ARG A 118 -10.71 1.37 20.20
CA ARG A 118 -12.00 0.99 20.81
C ARG A 118 -12.16 1.60 22.21
N LYS A 119 -11.11 1.50 23.05
CA LYS A 119 -11.13 2.02 24.43
C LYS A 119 -11.08 3.56 24.50
N LYS A 120 -10.31 4.20 23.65
CA LYS A 120 -10.05 5.66 23.72
C LYS A 120 -10.94 6.49 22.79
N SER A 121 -11.38 5.92 21.67
CA SER A 121 -12.11 6.61 20.61
C SER A 121 -13.16 5.68 19.97
N PRO A 122 -14.13 5.16 20.73
CA PRO A 122 -15.05 4.11 20.26
C PRO A 122 -15.91 4.53 19.06
N ARG A 123 -16.03 5.83 18.81
CA ARG A 123 -16.76 6.39 17.66
C ARG A 123 -15.87 6.74 16.48
N ALA A 124 -14.57 6.47 16.57
CA ALA A 124 -13.64 6.75 15.48
C ALA A 124 -13.91 5.87 14.26
N THR A 125 -13.78 6.43 13.09
CA THR A 125 -13.71 5.67 11.84
C THR A 125 -12.34 5.05 11.70
N ILE A 126 -12.27 3.74 11.48
CA ILE A 126 -11.02 3.01 11.23
C ILE A 126 -10.91 2.69 9.74
N VAL A 127 -9.80 3.08 9.13
CA VAL A 127 -9.40 2.67 7.78
C VAL A 127 -8.21 1.73 7.93
N TYR A 128 -8.38 0.48 7.53
CA TYR A 128 -7.34 -0.53 7.53
C TYR A 128 -6.74 -0.71 6.15
N CYS A 129 -5.43 -0.52 6.04
CA CYS A 129 -4.66 -0.77 4.81
C CYS A 129 -4.36 -2.26 4.67
N SER A 130 -5.30 -3.01 4.09
CA SER A 130 -5.14 -4.43 3.74
C SER A 130 -4.40 -4.58 2.39
N THR A 131 -4.36 -5.76 1.83
CA THR A 131 -3.59 -6.08 0.62
C THR A 131 -4.32 -7.12 -0.24
N ASN A 132 -4.03 -7.14 -1.54
CA ASN A 132 -4.47 -8.21 -2.44
C ASN A 132 -3.87 -9.59 -2.09
N LYS A 133 -2.79 -9.63 -1.29
CA LYS A 133 -2.16 -10.89 -0.87
C LYS A 133 -3.03 -11.71 0.10
N VAL A 134 -4.13 -11.14 0.62
CA VAL A 134 -5.12 -11.88 1.40
C VAL A 134 -5.82 -12.98 0.60
N TYR A 135 -5.85 -12.90 -0.71
CA TYR A 135 -6.41 -13.92 -1.59
C TYR A 135 -5.50 -15.13 -1.83
N GLY A 136 -4.23 -15.02 -1.43
CA GLY A 136 -3.24 -16.10 -1.59
C GLY A 136 -3.11 -16.59 -3.04
N GLU A 137 -2.88 -17.89 -3.19
CA GLU A 137 -2.72 -18.57 -4.48
C GLU A 137 -4.08 -18.91 -5.17
N ASN A 138 -5.23 -18.54 -4.57
CA ASN A 138 -6.52 -18.69 -5.25
C ASN A 138 -6.56 -17.89 -6.56
N ILE A 139 -5.80 -16.81 -6.65
CA ILE A 139 -5.68 -16.01 -7.89
C ILE A 139 -4.97 -16.80 -9.00
N ASP A 140 -4.02 -17.65 -8.67
CA ASP A 140 -3.22 -18.40 -9.64
C ASP A 140 -4.01 -19.57 -10.25
N LYS A 141 -5.18 -19.93 -9.66
CA LYS A 141 -6.11 -20.93 -10.22
C LYS A 141 -6.94 -20.39 -11.40
N ILE A 142 -6.90 -19.07 -11.64
CA ILE A 142 -7.68 -18.42 -12.69
C ILE A 142 -7.00 -18.64 -14.03
N SER A 143 -7.79 -19.07 -15.03
CA SER A 143 -7.29 -19.31 -16.39
C SER A 143 -6.77 -18.04 -17.04
N LEU A 144 -5.56 -18.12 -17.59
CA LEU A 144 -4.89 -17.02 -18.26
C LEU A 144 -4.71 -17.29 -19.75
N LYS A 145 -4.65 -16.22 -20.52
CA LYS A 145 -4.19 -16.21 -21.92
C LYS A 145 -2.92 -15.37 -22.00
N GLU A 146 -1.90 -15.96 -22.60
CA GLU A 146 -0.66 -15.24 -22.88
C GLU A 146 -0.82 -14.39 -24.16
N ARG A 147 -0.33 -13.17 -24.12
CA ARG A 147 -0.20 -12.23 -25.24
C ARG A 147 1.28 -11.91 -25.47
N LYS A 148 1.57 -11.12 -26.47
CA LYS A 148 2.96 -10.76 -26.83
C LYS A 148 3.72 -10.15 -25.65
N THR A 149 3.10 -9.19 -24.94
CA THR A 149 3.72 -8.40 -23.87
C THR A 149 3.13 -8.62 -22.49
N ARG A 150 2.00 -9.34 -22.36
CA ARG A 150 1.28 -9.51 -21.10
C ARG A 150 0.50 -10.83 -21.00
N TYR A 151 0.18 -11.22 -19.78
CA TYR A 151 -0.89 -12.16 -19.49
C TYR A 151 -2.21 -11.41 -19.29
N VAL A 152 -3.34 -12.07 -19.62
CA VAL A 152 -4.69 -11.55 -19.37
C VAL A 152 -5.58 -12.67 -18.82
N TYR A 153 -6.54 -12.33 -17.98
CA TYR A 153 -7.60 -13.28 -17.60
C TYR A 153 -8.43 -13.68 -18.82
N LYS A 154 -8.88 -14.97 -18.87
CA LYS A 154 -9.76 -15.42 -19.97
C LYS A 154 -11.18 -14.93 -19.79
N ASP A 155 -11.73 -15.06 -18.58
CA ASP A 155 -13.17 -15.04 -18.32
C ASP A 155 -13.60 -13.96 -17.32
N ARG A 156 -12.69 -13.03 -16.97
CA ARG A 156 -12.98 -11.89 -16.05
C ARG A 156 -12.11 -10.69 -16.33
N ALA A 157 -12.56 -9.52 -15.87
CA ALA A 157 -11.80 -8.27 -15.99
C ALA A 157 -10.87 -8.03 -14.79
N GLY A 158 -11.21 -8.56 -13.62
CA GLY A 158 -10.47 -8.34 -12.38
C GLY A 158 -10.91 -9.29 -11.27
N ILE A 159 -10.30 -9.11 -10.10
CA ILE A 159 -10.59 -9.85 -8.86
C ILE A 159 -11.51 -8.99 -8.01
N ASP A 160 -12.67 -9.52 -7.68
CA ASP A 160 -13.65 -8.93 -6.78
C ASP A 160 -13.41 -9.35 -5.31
N GLU A 161 -14.18 -8.80 -4.38
CA GLU A 161 -14.06 -9.07 -2.94
C GLU A 161 -14.64 -10.42 -2.54
N ASP A 162 -15.39 -11.09 -3.40
CA ASP A 162 -15.96 -12.42 -3.18
C ASP A 162 -14.94 -13.55 -3.45
N MET A 163 -13.76 -13.21 -3.98
CA MET A 163 -12.65 -14.15 -4.13
C MET A 163 -12.28 -14.72 -2.75
N LEU A 164 -12.19 -16.05 -2.68
CA LEU A 164 -11.83 -16.78 -1.48
C LEU A 164 -10.48 -16.34 -0.91
N THR A 165 -10.44 -16.22 0.41
CA THR A 165 -9.23 -15.88 1.18
C THR A 165 -8.67 -17.05 1.97
N ASP A 166 -9.29 -18.23 1.91
CA ASP A 166 -8.90 -19.44 2.63
C ASP A 166 -8.65 -20.63 1.66
N LEU A 167 -8.37 -21.79 2.21
CA LEU A 167 -8.12 -23.05 1.48
C LEU A 167 -7.01 -22.92 0.41
N THR A 168 -6.00 -22.10 0.67
CA THR A 168 -4.91 -21.80 -0.24
C THR A 168 -3.63 -21.45 0.50
N GLY A 169 -2.50 -21.51 -0.22
CA GLY A 169 -1.21 -21.02 0.30
C GLY A 169 -1.19 -19.49 0.37
N HIS A 170 -0.64 -18.98 1.46
CA HIS A 170 -0.31 -17.57 1.63
C HIS A 170 1.16 -17.47 2.02
N THR A 171 1.78 -16.35 1.75
CA THR A 171 3.05 -16.05 2.42
C THR A 171 2.79 -15.62 3.86
N PRO A 172 3.78 -15.63 4.77
CA PRO A 172 3.61 -15.07 6.12
C PRO A 172 3.03 -13.65 6.10
N TYR A 173 3.46 -12.81 5.15
CA TYR A 173 2.88 -11.49 4.91
C TYR A 173 1.37 -11.53 4.59
N GLY A 174 0.95 -12.43 3.70
CA GLY A 174 -0.46 -12.59 3.35
C GLY A 174 -1.29 -12.99 4.55
N VAL A 175 -0.81 -13.96 5.34
CA VAL A 175 -1.48 -14.43 6.57
C VAL A 175 -1.58 -13.31 7.60
N SER A 176 -0.49 -12.62 7.91
CA SER A 176 -0.48 -11.58 8.93
C SER A 176 -1.39 -10.40 8.57
N LYS A 177 -1.44 -10.03 7.29
CA LYS A 177 -2.35 -8.99 6.78
C LYS A 177 -3.80 -9.44 6.77
N LEU A 178 -4.08 -10.71 6.41
CA LEU A 178 -5.43 -11.29 6.50
C LEU A 178 -5.93 -11.34 7.96
N THR A 179 -5.06 -11.68 8.90
CA THR A 179 -5.38 -11.63 10.32
C THR A 179 -5.87 -10.23 10.73
N GLY A 180 -5.16 -9.17 10.34
CA GLY A 180 -5.57 -7.79 10.60
C GLY A 180 -6.87 -7.40 9.88
N ASP A 181 -7.08 -7.89 8.65
CA ASP A 181 -8.31 -7.70 7.86
C ASP A 181 -9.52 -8.31 8.60
N LEU A 182 -9.41 -9.56 9.04
CA LEU A 182 -10.46 -10.27 9.79
C LEU A 182 -10.74 -9.61 11.15
N TYR A 183 -9.72 -9.26 11.93
CA TYR A 183 -9.94 -8.54 13.18
C TYR A 183 -10.64 -7.19 12.97
N THR A 184 -10.32 -6.47 11.91
CA THR A 184 -10.98 -5.19 11.61
C THR A 184 -12.46 -5.41 11.25
N GLN A 185 -12.81 -6.51 10.59
CA GLN A 185 -14.19 -6.92 10.34
C GLN A 185 -14.92 -7.25 11.65
N GLU A 186 -14.29 -8.04 12.53
CA GLU A 186 -14.87 -8.40 13.83
C GLU A 186 -15.12 -7.19 14.74
N TYR A 187 -14.23 -6.18 14.69
CA TYR A 187 -14.44 -4.95 15.46
C TYR A 187 -15.66 -4.16 14.97
N ALA A 188 -15.98 -4.21 13.68
CA ALA A 188 -17.24 -3.69 13.18
C ALA A 188 -18.42 -4.53 13.62
N HIS A 189 -18.28 -5.86 13.53
CA HIS A 189 -19.37 -6.78 13.82
C HIS A 189 -19.74 -6.80 15.31
N ILE A 190 -18.76 -7.00 16.20
CA ILE A 190 -18.98 -7.14 17.65
C ILE A 190 -19.13 -5.79 18.33
N TYR A 191 -18.20 -4.84 18.06
CA TYR A 191 -18.15 -3.56 18.79
C TYR A 191 -18.85 -2.42 18.07
N LYS A 192 -19.46 -2.67 16.89
CA LYS A 192 -20.18 -1.67 16.07
C LYS A 192 -19.32 -0.46 15.70
N MET A 193 -18.02 -0.63 15.61
CA MET A 193 -17.12 0.43 15.17
C MET A 193 -17.27 0.66 13.65
N LYS A 194 -17.13 1.90 13.20
CA LYS A 194 -17.10 2.20 11.78
C LYS A 194 -15.75 1.80 11.18
N THR A 195 -15.72 0.79 10.30
CA THR A 195 -14.48 0.25 9.71
C THR A 195 -14.54 0.13 8.20
N GLY A 196 -13.50 0.64 7.51
CA GLY A 196 -13.25 0.45 6.08
C GLY A 196 -11.97 -0.33 5.85
N ILE A 197 -12.06 -1.46 5.17
CA ILE A 197 -10.93 -2.33 4.83
C ILE A 197 -10.64 -2.18 3.36
N PHE A 198 -9.39 -1.80 3.04
CA PHE A 198 -8.97 -1.58 1.67
C PHE A 198 -7.90 -2.59 1.27
N ARG A 199 -8.29 -3.56 0.46
CA ARG A 199 -7.40 -4.57 -0.12
C ARG A 199 -6.69 -3.96 -1.32
N MET A 200 -5.53 -3.39 -1.03
CA MET A 200 -4.76 -2.61 -1.99
C MET A 200 -4.04 -3.48 -3.01
N SER A 201 -4.01 -3.02 -4.25
CA SER A 201 -3.12 -3.51 -5.30
C SER A 201 -1.75 -2.79 -5.27
N CYS A 202 -1.17 -2.52 -6.42
CA CYS A 202 0.14 -1.90 -6.56
C CYS A 202 0.07 -0.38 -6.40
N ILE A 203 0.33 0.11 -5.19
CA ILE A 203 0.33 1.54 -4.88
C ILE A 203 1.70 2.14 -5.15
N TYR A 204 1.74 3.29 -5.83
CA TYR A 204 2.97 4.00 -6.13
C TYR A 204 2.76 5.52 -6.07
N GLY A 205 3.85 6.28 -6.03
CA GLY A 205 3.76 7.75 -6.02
C GLY A 205 5.07 8.44 -5.66
N ALA A 206 5.05 9.76 -5.65
CA ALA A 206 6.16 10.56 -5.18
C ALA A 206 6.57 10.15 -3.75
N ARG A 207 7.83 10.38 -3.40
CA ARG A 207 8.40 9.98 -2.10
C ARG A 207 8.43 8.46 -1.85
N GLN A 208 8.30 7.66 -2.92
CA GLN A 208 8.53 6.22 -2.86
C GLN A 208 9.98 5.92 -3.15
N PHE A 209 10.70 5.47 -2.14
CA PHE A 209 12.08 4.97 -2.27
C PHE A 209 12.01 3.48 -2.59
N GLY A 210 11.83 3.17 -3.87
CA GLY A 210 11.76 1.80 -4.35
C GLY A 210 13.14 1.15 -4.39
N PHE A 211 13.18 -0.16 -4.14
CA PHE A 211 14.34 -1.01 -4.34
C PHE A 211 13.87 -2.38 -4.86
N GLU A 212 14.79 -3.27 -5.21
CA GLU A 212 14.51 -4.49 -5.96
C GLU A 212 13.41 -5.38 -5.33
N ASP A 213 13.36 -5.46 -3.99
CA ASP A 213 12.40 -6.30 -3.27
C ASP A 213 11.07 -5.61 -2.94
N GLN A 214 10.98 -4.28 -3.10
CA GLN A 214 9.79 -3.55 -2.70
C GLN A 214 9.61 -2.23 -3.44
N GLY A 215 8.42 -2.04 -4.05
CA GLY A 215 8.10 -0.81 -4.77
C GLY A 215 8.71 -0.77 -6.17
N TRP A 216 8.54 -1.85 -6.93
CA TRP A 216 9.13 -2.05 -8.26
C TRP A 216 8.88 -0.89 -9.23
N VAL A 217 7.73 -0.22 -9.18
CA VAL A 217 7.41 0.93 -10.02
C VAL A 217 8.43 2.06 -9.80
N ALA A 218 8.69 2.42 -8.54
CA ALA A 218 9.69 3.43 -8.23
C ALA A 218 11.11 2.93 -8.47
N TRP A 219 11.38 1.64 -8.16
CA TRP A 219 12.69 1.04 -8.39
C TRP A 219 13.10 1.10 -9.85
N PHE A 220 12.20 0.75 -10.78
CA PHE A 220 12.52 0.74 -12.21
C PHE A 220 12.86 2.16 -12.72
N ILE A 221 12.15 3.17 -12.26
CA ILE A 221 12.44 4.57 -12.58
C ILE A 221 13.79 5.00 -11.99
N ILE A 222 14.03 4.73 -10.71
CA ILE A 222 15.28 5.07 -10.02
C ILE A 222 16.47 4.35 -10.68
N ALA A 223 16.37 3.04 -10.92
CA ALA A 223 17.40 2.24 -11.53
C ALA A 223 17.73 2.74 -12.94
N THR A 224 16.71 3.10 -13.74
CA THR A 224 16.90 3.66 -15.08
C THR A 224 17.67 4.99 -15.04
N LEU A 225 17.27 5.90 -14.16
CA LEU A 225 17.94 7.21 -14.02
C LEU A 225 19.38 7.06 -13.53
N LYS A 226 19.63 6.08 -12.64
CA LYS A 226 20.96 5.80 -12.06
C LYS A 226 21.81 4.82 -12.87
N ASN A 227 21.39 4.41 -14.05
CA ASN A 227 22.08 3.40 -14.88
C ASN A 227 22.31 2.06 -14.20
N LYS A 228 21.50 1.72 -13.19
CA LYS A 228 21.54 0.43 -12.51
C LYS A 228 20.79 -0.62 -13.33
N PRO A 229 21.27 -1.89 -13.39
CA PRO A 229 20.51 -2.95 -14.05
C PRO A 229 19.23 -3.27 -13.27
N ILE A 230 18.20 -3.72 -13.98
CA ILE A 230 16.94 -4.19 -13.42
C ILE A 230 16.86 -5.69 -13.61
N THR A 231 16.60 -6.43 -12.54
CA THR A 231 16.32 -7.86 -12.61
C THR A 231 14.82 -8.08 -12.81
N ILE A 232 14.45 -8.74 -13.90
CA ILE A 232 13.09 -9.20 -14.18
C ILE A 232 12.98 -10.63 -13.68
N TYR A 233 12.15 -10.86 -12.67
CA TYR A 233 11.84 -12.19 -12.18
C TYR A 233 10.68 -12.77 -12.99
N GLY A 234 10.93 -13.88 -13.70
CA GLY A 234 10.03 -14.45 -14.71
C GLY A 234 10.29 -13.87 -16.11
N ASP A 235 9.23 -13.77 -16.91
CA ASP A 235 9.30 -13.39 -18.34
C ASP A 235 8.94 -11.92 -18.60
N GLY A 236 8.60 -11.16 -17.57
CA GLY A 236 8.23 -9.74 -17.68
C GLY A 236 6.80 -9.48 -18.15
N LYS A 237 6.02 -10.53 -18.47
CA LYS A 237 4.62 -10.42 -18.92
C LYS A 237 3.61 -10.35 -17.77
N GLN A 238 4.06 -10.46 -16.52
CA GLN A 238 3.20 -10.35 -15.35
C GLN A 238 2.55 -8.97 -15.27
N VAL A 239 1.24 -8.95 -14.97
CA VAL A 239 0.41 -7.75 -15.00
C VAL A 239 -0.01 -7.33 -13.60
N ARG A 240 0.04 -6.03 -13.36
CA ARG A 240 -0.50 -5.36 -12.17
C ARG A 240 -1.34 -4.16 -12.57
N ASP A 241 -2.35 -3.88 -11.79
CA ASP A 241 -3.05 -2.60 -11.84
C ASP A 241 -2.37 -1.62 -10.89
N LEU A 242 -2.06 -0.44 -11.39
CA LEU A 242 -1.29 0.58 -10.70
C LEU A 242 -2.20 1.70 -10.20
N LEU A 243 -2.09 2.03 -8.91
CA LEU A 243 -2.85 3.13 -8.31
C LEU A 243 -1.92 4.18 -7.71
N TYR A 244 -2.06 5.42 -8.16
CA TYR A 244 -1.30 6.51 -7.59
C TYR A 244 -1.75 6.84 -6.15
N ALA A 245 -0.82 7.08 -5.24
CA ALA A 245 -1.08 7.21 -3.80
C ALA A 245 -2.15 8.26 -3.45
N GLU A 246 -2.23 9.37 -4.21
CA GLU A 246 -3.27 10.38 -4.00
C GLU A 246 -4.69 9.83 -4.27
N ASP A 247 -4.85 8.98 -5.28
CA ASP A 247 -6.13 8.33 -5.58
C ASP A 247 -6.55 7.38 -4.47
N LEU A 248 -5.58 6.64 -3.90
CA LEU A 248 -5.83 5.78 -2.74
C LEU A 248 -6.41 6.59 -1.57
N ILE A 249 -5.78 7.74 -1.25
CA ILE A 249 -6.23 8.56 -0.12
C ILE A 249 -7.61 9.17 -0.38
N ARG A 250 -7.93 9.49 -1.63
CA ARG A 250 -9.30 9.88 -2.01
C ARG A 250 -10.33 8.76 -1.76
N GLY A 251 -9.94 7.50 -1.95
CA GLY A 251 -10.79 6.36 -1.60
C GLY A 251 -11.05 6.26 -0.09
N TYR A 252 -10.01 6.47 0.72
CA TYR A 252 -10.17 6.52 2.17
C TYR A 252 -11.09 7.66 2.61
N GLU A 253 -10.91 8.85 2.05
CA GLU A 253 -11.77 9.99 2.35
C GLU A 253 -13.24 9.73 1.94
N ALA A 254 -13.48 9.10 0.81
CA ALA A 254 -14.82 8.75 0.37
C ALA A 254 -15.52 7.84 1.40
N PHE A 255 -14.83 6.84 1.96
CA PHE A 255 -15.36 6.01 3.03
C PHE A 255 -15.56 6.78 4.34
N ILE A 256 -14.57 7.58 4.77
CA ILE A 256 -14.64 8.37 6.00
C ILE A 256 -15.91 9.24 5.99
N ASN A 257 -16.21 9.88 4.86
CA ASN A 257 -17.34 10.79 4.69
C ASN A 257 -18.67 10.07 4.39
N SER A 258 -18.65 8.76 4.13
CA SER A 258 -19.86 8.00 3.83
C SER A 258 -20.67 7.72 5.09
N LYS A 259 -21.95 7.34 4.92
CA LYS A 259 -22.82 6.83 6.00
C LYS A 259 -22.61 5.33 6.28
N LEU A 260 -21.81 4.65 5.47
CA LEU A 260 -21.55 3.23 5.60
C LEU A 260 -20.80 2.94 6.91
N GLN A 261 -21.28 1.99 7.69
CA GLN A 261 -20.67 1.61 8.96
C GLN A 261 -19.52 0.62 8.78
N HIS A 262 -19.60 -0.25 7.77
CA HIS A 262 -18.57 -1.24 7.47
C HIS A 262 -18.48 -1.46 5.97
N GLY A 263 -17.25 -1.68 5.47
CA GLY A 263 -17.03 -2.05 4.08
C GLY A 263 -15.66 -2.66 3.83
N ILE A 264 -15.64 -3.66 2.94
CA ILE A 264 -14.42 -4.26 2.40
C ILE A 264 -14.38 -3.91 0.94
N PHE A 265 -13.26 -3.36 0.49
CA PHE A 265 -13.10 -2.88 -0.87
C PHE A 265 -11.76 -3.29 -1.46
N ASN A 266 -11.78 -3.86 -2.66
CA ASN A 266 -10.60 -3.87 -3.50
C ASN A 266 -10.35 -2.46 -3.99
N ILE A 267 -9.10 -2.01 -3.90
CA ILE A 267 -8.70 -0.69 -4.35
C ILE A 267 -7.38 -0.76 -5.11
N GLY A 268 -7.45 -0.36 -6.36
CA GLY A 268 -6.34 -0.42 -7.31
C GLY A 268 -6.60 0.45 -8.53
N GLY A 269 -5.76 0.30 -9.54
CA GLY A 269 -5.93 1.01 -10.80
C GLY A 269 -7.12 0.53 -11.64
N GLY A 270 -7.62 -0.67 -11.34
CA GLY A 270 -8.65 -1.33 -12.13
C GLY A 270 -8.13 -1.74 -13.51
N HIS A 271 -9.03 -2.18 -14.38
CA HIS A 271 -8.69 -2.68 -15.70
C HIS A 271 -7.98 -1.65 -16.59
N GLU A 272 -8.35 -0.38 -16.48
CA GLU A 272 -7.82 0.70 -17.33
C GLU A 272 -6.39 1.13 -16.98
N ASN A 273 -5.98 0.95 -15.72
CA ASN A 273 -4.66 1.32 -15.24
C ASN A 273 -3.76 0.11 -15.01
N THR A 274 -3.73 -0.81 -15.98
CA THR A 274 -2.89 -2.01 -15.94
C THR A 274 -1.63 -1.88 -16.78
N THR A 275 -0.57 -2.53 -16.35
CA THR A 275 0.67 -2.67 -17.13
C THR A 275 1.34 -4.00 -16.82
N SER A 276 2.04 -4.57 -17.81
CA SER A 276 3.06 -5.59 -17.55
C SER A 276 4.41 -4.93 -17.27
N LEU A 277 5.40 -5.70 -16.80
CA LEU A 277 6.74 -5.16 -16.59
C LEU A 277 7.37 -4.71 -17.91
N LEU A 278 7.17 -5.48 -19.00
CA LEU A 278 7.67 -5.12 -20.33
C LEU A 278 7.06 -3.80 -20.83
N GLU A 279 5.75 -3.67 -20.73
CA GLU A 279 5.04 -2.45 -21.14
C GLU A 279 5.42 -1.24 -20.29
N PHE A 280 5.64 -1.44 -19.00
CA PHE A 280 6.10 -0.39 -18.10
C PHE A 280 7.50 0.10 -18.46
N ILE A 281 8.40 -0.80 -18.86
CA ILE A 281 9.74 -0.46 -19.35
C ILE A 281 9.65 0.36 -20.65
N ASP A 282 8.77 -0.02 -21.57
CA ASP A 282 8.55 0.76 -22.81
C ASP A 282 8.01 2.18 -22.50
N GLU A 283 7.16 2.32 -21.49
CA GLU A 283 6.68 3.65 -21.05
C GLU A 283 7.80 4.48 -20.37
N ILE A 284 8.67 3.85 -19.57
CA ILE A 284 9.84 4.53 -18.99
C ILE A 284 10.77 5.02 -20.10
N GLU A 285 11.05 4.17 -21.10
CA GLU A 285 11.91 4.54 -22.24
C GLU A 285 11.36 5.76 -22.99
N LYS A 286 10.05 5.76 -23.31
CA LYS A 286 9.40 6.91 -23.95
C LYS A 286 9.48 8.19 -23.12
N LEU A 287 9.33 8.05 -21.79
CA LEU A 287 9.30 9.21 -20.91
C LEU A 287 10.67 9.79 -20.60
N LEU A 288 11.66 8.91 -20.38
CA LEU A 288 13.00 9.30 -19.94
C LEU A 288 14.02 9.35 -21.10
N GLY A 289 13.63 8.91 -22.31
CA GLY A 289 14.54 8.80 -23.46
C GLY A 289 15.63 7.74 -23.27
N LYS A 290 15.44 6.81 -22.32
CA LYS A 290 16.45 5.85 -21.90
C LYS A 290 15.83 4.51 -21.49
N ARG A 291 16.32 3.43 -22.10
CA ARG A 291 15.93 2.08 -21.72
C ARG A 291 16.86 1.52 -20.64
N PRO A 292 16.32 0.93 -19.53
CA PRO A 292 17.16 0.31 -18.53
C PRO A 292 17.84 -0.96 -19.06
N LYS A 293 19.02 -1.26 -18.54
CA LYS A 293 19.63 -2.59 -18.73
C LYS A 293 18.82 -3.61 -17.94
N MET A 294 18.44 -4.72 -18.58
CA MET A 294 17.64 -5.77 -17.97
C MET A 294 18.38 -7.09 -17.92
N THR A 295 18.18 -7.82 -16.83
CA THR A 295 18.54 -9.23 -16.69
C THR A 295 17.28 -10.02 -16.31
N PHE A 296 17.22 -11.29 -16.66
CA PHE A 296 16.09 -12.16 -16.32
C PHE A 296 16.52 -13.21 -15.31
N SER A 297 15.64 -13.54 -14.38
CA SER A 297 15.86 -14.54 -13.35
C SER A 297 14.60 -15.42 -13.20
N ASN A 298 14.70 -16.52 -12.43
CA ASN A 298 13.57 -17.38 -12.14
C ASN A 298 12.43 -16.62 -11.43
N TRP A 299 11.19 -17.10 -11.60
CA TRP A 299 10.03 -16.57 -10.89
C TRP A 299 10.25 -16.56 -9.38
N ARG A 300 9.83 -15.47 -8.72
CA ARG A 300 9.79 -15.44 -7.26
C ARG A 300 8.66 -16.31 -6.74
N PRO A 301 8.83 -17.00 -5.60
CA PRO A 301 7.73 -17.72 -4.97
C PRO A 301 6.52 -16.81 -4.73
N SER A 302 5.33 -17.31 -5.02
CA SER A 302 4.04 -16.59 -4.84
C SER A 302 3.93 -15.28 -5.62
N ASP A 303 4.70 -15.11 -6.71
CA ASP A 303 4.52 -13.98 -7.62
C ASP A 303 3.45 -14.31 -8.65
N GLN A 304 2.34 -13.60 -8.57
CA GLN A 304 1.16 -13.81 -9.42
C GLN A 304 1.43 -13.34 -10.85
N LYS A 305 1.05 -14.14 -11.84
CA LYS A 305 1.16 -13.73 -13.26
C LYS A 305 0.24 -12.56 -13.57
N VAL A 306 -0.96 -12.50 -12.99
CA VAL A 306 -1.90 -11.38 -13.15
C VAL A 306 -2.54 -11.07 -11.82
N TYR A 307 -2.56 -9.79 -11.46
CA TYR A 307 -3.49 -9.26 -10.48
C TYR A 307 -4.06 -7.93 -10.97
N ILE A 308 -5.37 -7.86 -11.04
CA ILE A 308 -6.14 -6.66 -11.41
C ILE A 308 -7.30 -6.58 -10.44
N SER A 309 -7.43 -5.46 -9.73
CA SER A 309 -8.58 -5.21 -8.85
C SER A 309 -9.85 -4.97 -9.67
N ASP A 310 -10.91 -5.69 -9.37
CA ASP A 310 -12.25 -5.22 -9.74
C ASP A 310 -12.65 -4.12 -8.75
N ILE A 311 -12.80 -2.91 -9.25
CA ILE A 311 -13.15 -1.72 -8.46
C ILE A 311 -14.64 -1.34 -8.58
N SER A 312 -15.46 -2.22 -9.14
CA SER A 312 -16.89 -1.97 -9.39
C SER A 312 -17.66 -1.69 -8.09
N LYS A 313 -17.35 -2.43 -7.03
CA LYS A 313 -17.97 -2.27 -5.71
C LYS A 313 -17.69 -0.90 -5.10
N ILE A 314 -16.42 -0.50 -5.02
CA ILE A 314 -16.06 0.80 -4.45
C ILE A 314 -16.62 1.95 -5.29
N LYS A 315 -16.62 1.82 -6.62
CA LYS A 315 -17.21 2.79 -7.54
C LYS A 315 -18.73 2.92 -7.30
N LYS A 316 -19.44 1.80 -7.20
CA LYS A 316 -20.90 1.78 -6.98
C LYS A 316 -21.28 2.36 -5.61
N ILE A 317 -20.55 1.99 -4.55
CA ILE A 317 -20.94 2.30 -3.16
C ILE A 317 -20.44 3.67 -2.73
N LEU A 318 -19.19 4.01 -3.06
CA LEU A 318 -18.53 5.24 -2.62
C LEU A 318 -18.37 6.31 -3.70
N GLY A 319 -18.79 6.04 -4.94
CA GLY A 319 -18.61 6.96 -6.07
C GLY A 319 -17.14 7.21 -6.42
N TRP A 320 -16.23 6.34 -5.96
CA TRP A 320 -14.80 6.50 -6.16
C TRP A 320 -14.30 5.77 -7.41
N GLN A 321 -13.37 6.40 -8.10
CA GLN A 321 -12.57 5.78 -9.15
C GLN A 321 -11.22 6.49 -9.27
N PRO A 322 -10.17 5.82 -9.83
CA PRO A 322 -8.90 6.46 -10.13
C PRO A 322 -9.08 7.66 -11.04
N LYS A 323 -8.33 8.73 -10.79
CA LYS A 323 -8.29 9.95 -11.63
C LYS A 323 -6.96 10.15 -12.29
N ILE A 324 -5.89 9.56 -11.74
CA ILE A 324 -4.52 9.70 -12.23
C ILE A 324 -4.21 8.46 -13.06
N SER A 325 -3.98 8.67 -14.36
CA SER A 325 -3.59 7.58 -15.25
C SER A 325 -2.19 7.06 -14.93
N VAL A 326 -1.87 5.84 -15.38
CA VAL A 326 -0.50 5.27 -15.22
C VAL A 326 0.54 6.21 -15.80
N LYS A 327 0.33 6.74 -17.01
CA LYS A 327 1.26 7.67 -17.67
C LYS A 327 1.52 8.93 -16.85
N GLU A 328 0.46 9.56 -16.34
CA GLU A 328 0.57 10.76 -15.51
C GLU A 328 1.28 10.46 -14.18
N GLY A 329 0.94 9.34 -13.54
CA GLY A 329 1.56 8.93 -12.29
C GLY A 329 3.04 8.60 -12.43
N ILE A 330 3.45 7.91 -13.52
CA ILE A 330 4.85 7.65 -13.85
C ILE A 330 5.58 8.99 -14.02
N LYS A 331 5.02 9.93 -14.78
CA LYS A 331 5.60 11.25 -14.97
C LYS A 331 5.83 11.96 -13.64
N ARG A 332 4.79 12.06 -12.78
CA ARG A 332 4.89 12.70 -11.45
C ARG A 332 5.97 12.07 -10.56
N LEU A 333 6.06 10.73 -10.59
CA LEU A 333 7.08 10.02 -9.83
C LEU A 333 8.48 10.26 -10.41
N SER A 334 8.64 10.23 -11.73
CA SER A 334 9.92 10.50 -12.40
C SER A 334 10.40 11.93 -12.13
N ASP A 335 9.52 12.93 -12.26
CA ASP A 335 9.83 14.33 -11.94
C ASP A 335 10.28 14.49 -10.48
N TRP A 336 9.64 13.74 -9.56
CA TRP A 336 10.06 13.76 -8.16
C TRP A 336 11.42 13.10 -7.95
N VAL A 337 11.72 11.97 -8.60
CA VAL A 337 13.01 11.27 -8.50
C VAL A 337 14.13 12.18 -9.05
N VAL A 338 13.92 12.78 -10.21
CA VAL A 338 14.91 13.71 -10.80
C VAL A 338 15.18 14.89 -9.86
N LYS A 339 14.13 15.52 -9.33
CA LYS A 339 14.28 16.66 -8.39
C LYS A 339 15.00 16.28 -7.09
N ASN A 340 14.96 15.02 -6.69
CA ASN A 340 15.51 14.50 -5.44
C ASN A 340 16.64 13.48 -5.68
N GLU A 341 17.37 13.63 -6.79
CA GLU A 341 18.37 12.67 -7.25
C GLU A 341 19.46 12.35 -6.21
N SER A 342 19.84 13.32 -5.39
CA SER A 342 20.86 13.17 -4.34
C SER A 342 20.51 12.13 -3.26
N TYR A 343 19.24 11.76 -3.11
CA TYR A 343 18.82 10.71 -2.17
C TYR A 343 18.97 9.29 -2.72
N PHE A 344 19.30 9.14 -4.01
CA PHE A 344 19.39 7.84 -4.69
C PHE A 344 20.82 7.47 -5.12
N SER A 345 21.82 8.16 -4.60
CA SER A 345 23.25 7.91 -4.90
C SER A 345 23.74 6.58 -4.36
#